data_2ac0d822b399307620d567ee2fe5d233
#
_entry.id   2ac0d822b399307620d567ee2fe5d233
#
_cell.length_a   1.000
_cell.length_b   1.000
_cell.length_c   1.000
_cell.angle_alpha   90.00
_cell.angle_beta   90.00
_cell.angle_gamma   90.00
#
_symmetry.space_group_name_H-M   'P 1'
#
loop_
_entity.id
_entity.type
_entity.pdbx_description
1 polymer ?
#
loop_
_entity_poly.entity_id
_entity_poly.type
_entity_poly.pdbx_seq_one_letter_code
_entity_poly.pdbx_strand_id
1 'polypeptide(L)'
;GYQTMDTLAALNFGLIIAMNIRALGVTQDSGVVRETIFAGFIAGLLLITVYAALAHIGAEAGGAGLTGENGAQTLTGVVTQQFGHAGLFILGAIFFIACLNTCVGLLSCCSNYFRDTFPVLGYRGWLTLFAVTSTIIANAGLTAILKFSVPVLVAIYPLALVLIILAFLHPYIERHRFAYPVTMLFTGAAAVTAGFGQAGIKVALLSDFFASMPFASQGLDWILPAAVGLAAGIVPVSYTHLTLP
;
A
#
# COMPACT_ATOMS: atom_id res chain seq x y z
N GLY A 1 -3.33 -12.44 -1.94
CA GLY A 1 -4.04 -11.27 -2.21
C GLY A 1 -3.61 -10.05 -1.43
N TYR A 2 -4.35 -9.65 -0.43
CA TYR A 2 -4.14 -8.35 0.27
C TYR A 2 -2.81 -8.21 1.02
N GLN A 3 -2.12 -9.28 1.33
CA GLN A 3 -0.81 -9.25 2.01
C GLN A 3 0.34 -8.81 1.09
N THR A 4 0.09 -8.62 -0.20
CA THR A 4 1.06 -8.09 -1.18
C THR A 4 0.78 -6.64 -1.57
N MET A 5 0.11 -5.87 -0.72
CA MET A 5 -0.26 -4.47 -0.94
C MET A 5 0.91 -3.54 -0.62
N ASP A 6 1.96 -3.60 -1.41
CA ASP A 6 3.18 -2.83 -1.18
C ASP A 6 3.19 -1.44 -1.84
N THR A 7 2.14 -1.07 -2.58
CA THR A 7 2.11 0.18 -3.35
C THR A 7 2.27 1.42 -2.47
N LEU A 8 1.63 1.45 -1.29
CA LEU A 8 1.75 2.58 -0.36
C LEU A 8 3.18 2.72 0.18
N ALA A 9 3.83 1.59 0.52
CA ALA A 9 5.22 1.57 0.92
C ALA A 9 6.13 1.96 -0.26
N ALA A 10 5.86 1.46 -1.47
CA ALA A 10 6.63 1.77 -2.66
C ALA A 10 6.61 3.27 -3.00
N LEU A 11 5.48 3.96 -2.83
CA LEU A 11 5.39 5.41 -3.01
C LEU A 11 6.32 6.16 -2.04
N ASN A 12 6.33 5.77 -0.76
CA ASN A 12 7.21 6.35 0.24
C ASN A 12 8.69 6.06 -0.05
N PHE A 13 9.03 4.81 -0.33
CA PHE A 13 10.41 4.42 -0.65
C PHE A 13 10.89 5.02 -1.97
N GLY A 14 10.02 5.20 -2.96
CA GLY A 14 10.35 5.85 -4.22
C GLY A 14 10.85 7.28 -4.01
N LEU A 15 10.23 8.03 -3.10
CA LEU A 15 10.70 9.37 -2.73
C LEU A 15 12.10 9.33 -2.11
N ILE A 16 12.34 8.40 -1.17
CA ILE A 16 13.66 8.25 -0.52
C ILE A 16 14.72 7.86 -1.54
N ILE A 17 14.41 6.94 -2.45
CA ILE A 17 15.32 6.52 -3.52
C ILE A 17 15.68 7.71 -4.40
N ALA A 18 14.70 8.50 -4.82
CA ALA A 18 14.94 9.71 -5.63
C ALA A 18 15.82 10.72 -4.89
N MET A 19 15.60 10.93 -3.59
CA MET A 19 16.43 11.80 -2.75
C MET A 19 17.88 11.27 -2.64
N ASN A 20 18.05 9.96 -2.46
CA ASN A 20 19.36 9.32 -2.38
C ASN A 20 20.12 9.41 -3.72
N ILE A 21 19.44 9.21 -4.85
CA ILE A 21 20.02 9.38 -6.19
C ILE A 21 20.53 10.82 -6.38
N ARG A 22 19.76 11.81 -5.94
CA ARG A 22 20.20 13.21 -5.94
C ARG A 22 21.43 13.44 -5.06
N ALA A 23 21.47 12.83 -3.89
CA ALA A 23 22.61 12.90 -2.97
C ALA A 23 23.88 12.25 -3.54
N LEU A 24 23.74 11.26 -4.43
CA LEU A 24 24.86 10.64 -5.18
C LEU A 24 25.37 11.49 -6.34
N GLY A 25 24.83 12.71 -6.54
CA GLY A 25 25.33 13.68 -7.54
C GLY A 25 24.54 13.73 -8.85
N VAL A 26 23.43 13.01 -8.98
CA VAL A 26 22.56 13.11 -10.14
C VAL A 26 21.66 14.35 -9.96
N THR A 27 22.02 15.47 -10.60
CA THR A 27 21.33 16.76 -10.42
C THR A 27 20.21 17.01 -11.44
N GLN A 28 20.24 16.36 -12.59
CA GLN A 28 19.22 16.51 -13.63
C GLN A 28 17.97 15.69 -13.28
N ASP A 29 16.80 16.30 -13.31
CA ASP A 29 15.52 15.66 -13.01
C ASP A 29 15.24 14.44 -13.90
N SER A 30 15.55 14.52 -15.20
CA SER A 30 15.43 13.38 -16.12
C SER A 30 16.34 12.21 -15.75
N GLY A 31 17.54 12.50 -15.25
CA GLY A 31 18.48 11.49 -14.74
C GLY A 31 17.93 10.81 -13.48
N VAL A 32 17.46 11.59 -12.51
CA VAL A 32 16.86 11.04 -11.28
C VAL A 32 15.68 10.14 -11.60
N VAL A 33 14.77 10.58 -12.50
CA VAL A 33 13.61 9.77 -12.91
C VAL A 33 14.06 8.45 -13.56
N ARG A 34 15.02 8.49 -14.49
CA ARG A 34 15.53 7.30 -15.18
C ARG A 34 16.14 6.30 -14.21
N GLU A 35 17.01 6.75 -13.33
CA GLU A 35 17.67 5.88 -12.34
C GLU A 35 16.66 5.32 -11.32
N THR A 36 15.67 6.11 -10.92
CA THR A 36 14.57 5.65 -10.04
C THR A 36 13.74 4.57 -10.73
N ILE A 37 13.39 4.73 -12.01
CA ILE A 37 12.65 3.73 -12.78
C ILE A 37 13.47 2.45 -12.90
N PHE A 38 14.76 2.54 -13.20
CA PHE A 38 15.64 1.38 -13.32
C PHE A 38 15.78 0.62 -12.00
N ALA A 39 15.99 1.35 -10.89
CA ALA A 39 16.01 0.76 -9.55
C ALA A 39 14.66 0.09 -9.20
N GLY A 40 13.54 0.72 -9.55
CA GLY A 40 12.20 0.18 -9.35
C GLY A 40 11.96 -1.10 -10.17
N PHE A 41 12.45 -1.15 -11.40
CA PHE A 41 12.36 -2.35 -12.25
C PHE A 41 13.13 -3.54 -11.65
N ILE A 42 14.36 -3.30 -11.19
CA ILE A 42 15.17 -4.35 -10.53
C ILE A 42 14.48 -4.82 -9.25
N ALA A 43 14.01 -3.88 -8.41
CA ALA A 43 13.29 -4.22 -7.18
C ALA A 43 12.02 -5.02 -7.47
N GLY A 44 11.26 -4.65 -8.51
CA GLY A 44 10.06 -5.37 -8.93
C GLY A 44 10.37 -6.80 -9.38
N LEU A 45 11.44 -7.01 -10.13
CA LEU A 45 11.86 -8.35 -10.56
C LEU A 45 12.25 -9.23 -9.36
N LEU A 46 13.00 -8.67 -8.40
CA LEU A 46 13.36 -9.36 -7.17
C LEU A 46 12.12 -9.70 -6.33
N LEU A 47 11.17 -8.79 -6.19
CA LEU A 47 9.91 -9.02 -5.48
C LEU A 47 9.07 -10.12 -6.13
N ILE A 48 8.94 -10.13 -7.46
CA ILE A 48 8.24 -11.19 -8.19
C ILE A 48 8.88 -12.55 -7.89
N THR A 49 10.20 -12.63 -7.88
CA THR A 49 10.93 -13.87 -7.59
C THR A 49 10.66 -14.35 -6.16
N VAL A 50 10.73 -13.45 -5.18
CA VAL A 50 10.44 -13.78 -3.76
C VAL A 50 8.98 -14.20 -3.58
N TYR A 51 8.03 -13.47 -4.16
CA TYR A 51 6.61 -13.81 -4.03
C TYR A 51 6.25 -15.12 -4.74
N ALA A 52 6.88 -15.42 -5.87
CA ALA A 52 6.70 -16.71 -6.53
C ALA A 52 7.22 -17.87 -5.67
N ALA A 53 8.39 -17.71 -5.04
CA ALA A 53 8.93 -18.69 -4.11
C ALA A 53 8.04 -18.87 -2.88
N LEU A 54 7.55 -17.79 -2.26
CA LEU A 54 6.64 -17.85 -1.13
C LEU A 54 5.29 -18.47 -1.50
N ALA A 55 4.77 -18.19 -2.69
CA ALA A 55 3.54 -18.80 -3.18
C ALA A 55 3.70 -20.32 -3.38
N HIS A 56 4.83 -20.76 -3.90
CA HIS A 56 5.16 -22.18 -4.03
C HIS A 56 5.23 -22.88 -2.66
N ILE A 57 5.97 -22.29 -1.71
CA ILE A 57 6.03 -22.81 -0.33
C ILE A 57 4.64 -22.86 0.31
N GLY A 58 3.82 -21.82 0.10
CA GLY A 58 2.46 -21.76 0.61
C GLY A 58 1.54 -22.84 0.02
N ALA A 59 1.70 -23.16 -1.27
CA ALA A 59 0.96 -24.24 -1.91
C ALA A 59 1.35 -25.61 -1.36
N GLU A 60 2.64 -25.88 -1.17
CA GLU A 60 3.14 -27.11 -0.55
C GLU A 60 2.67 -27.24 0.90
N ALA A 61 2.75 -26.16 1.68
CA ALA A 61 2.27 -26.12 3.06
C ALA A 61 0.77 -26.45 3.15
N GLY A 62 -0.04 -25.89 2.27
CA GLY A 62 -1.46 -26.18 2.18
C GLY A 62 -1.75 -27.64 1.84
N GLY A 63 -1.00 -28.22 0.89
CA GLY A 63 -1.09 -29.64 0.55
C GLY A 63 -0.67 -30.58 1.69
N ALA A 64 0.28 -30.15 2.53
CA ALA A 64 0.76 -30.91 3.68
C ALA A 64 -0.06 -30.67 4.98
N GLY A 65 -1.10 -29.82 4.95
CA GLY A 65 -1.89 -29.47 6.13
C GLY A 65 -1.17 -28.57 7.14
N LEU A 66 -0.04 -27.95 6.76
CA LEU A 66 0.78 -27.09 7.59
C LEU A 66 0.31 -25.62 7.50
N THR A 67 -0.93 -25.36 7.87
CA THR A 67 -1.50 -24.01 7.82
C THR A 67 -1.54 -23.39 9.22
N GLY A 68 -0.99 -22.19 9.37
CA GLY A 68 -1.06 -21.38 10.59
C GLY A 68 -2.12 -20.28 10.48
N GLU A 69 -2.36 -19.57 11.57
CA GLU A 69 -3.27 -18.41 11.61
C GLU A 69 -2.78 -17.24 10.73
N ASN A 70 -1.49 -17.21 10.43
CA ASN A 70 -0.86 -16.21 9.58
C ASN A 70 0.32 -16.81 8.79
N GLY A 71 0.79 -16.05 7.77
CA GLY A 71 1.87 -16.51 6.90
C GLY A 71 3.20 -16.80 7.63
N ALA A 72 3.49 -16.08 8.71
CA ALA A 72 4.71 -16.30 9.48
C ALA A 72 4.67 -17.68 10.20
N GLN A 73 3.52 -18.03 10.77
CA GLN A 73 3.33 -19.35 11.42
C GLN A 73 3.39 -20.48 10.39
N THR A 74 2.77 -20.32 9.23
CA THR A 74 2.86 -21.30 8.14
C THR A 74 4.31 -21.52 7.71
N LEU A 75 5.06 -20.46 7.48
CA LEU A 75 6.46 -20.54 7.06
C LEU A 75 7.34 -21.16 8.15
N THR A 76 7.09 -20.81 9.42
CA THR A 76 7.77 -21.44 10.57
C THR A 76 7.51 -22.93 10.64
N GLY A 77 6.27 -23.36 10.40
CA GLY A 77 5.89 -24.78 10.37
C GLY A 77 6.64 -25.55 9.29
N VAL A 78 6.66 -25.02 8.05
CA VAL A 78 7.38 -25.63 6.92
C VAL A 78 8.88 -25.73 7.19
N VAL A 79 9.50 -24.63 7.64
CA VAL A 79 10.95 -24.59 7.92
C VAL A 79 11.32 -25.55 9.07
N THR A 80 10.48 -25.65 10.11
CA THR A 80 10.69 -26.57 11.20
C THR A 80 10.64 -28.03 10.74
N GLN A 81 9.69 -28.35 9.86
CA GLN A 81 9.54 -29.70 9.34
C GLN A 81 10.72 -30.10 8.44
N GLN A 82 11.22 -29.19 7.61
CA GLN A 82 12.28 -29.50 6.65
C GLN A 82 13.70 -29.39 7.23
N PHE A 83 13.94 -28.41 8.09
CA PHE A 83 15.30 -28.05 8.57
C PHE A 83 15.44 -28.10 10.10
N GLY A 84 14.39 -28.41 10.84
CA GLY A 84 14.41 -28.49 12.30
C GLY A 84 14.81 -27.16 12.97
N HIS A 85 15.49 -27.25 14.11
CA HIS A 85 15.90 -26.08 14.91
C HIS A 85 16.91 -25.15 14.19
N ALA A 86 17.79 -25.69 13.36
CA ALA A 86 18.74 -24.88 12.61
C ALA A 86 18.02 -23.97 11.60
N GLY A 87 17.00 -24.49 10.92
CA GLY A 87 16.16 -23.69 10.02
C GLY A 87 15.42 -22.59 10.74
N LEU A 88 14.89 -22.84 11.94
CA LEU A 88 14.22 -21.82 12.75
C LEU A 88 15.16 -20.64 13.12
N PHE A 89 16.40 -20.96 13.50
CA PHE A 89 17.37 -19.92 13.82
C PHE A 89 17.69 -19.04 12.62
N ILE A 90 17.91 -19.65 11.46
CA ILE A 90 18.17 -18.93 10.21
C ILE A 90 16.94 -18.09 9.81
N LEU A 91 15.75 -18.65 9.86
CA LEU A 91 14.51 -17.94 9.55
C LEU A 91 14.30 -16.74 10.48
N GLY A 92 14.55 -16.92 11.78
CA GLY A 92 14.47 -15.83 12.77
C GLY A 92 15.47 -14.71 12.48
N ALA A 93 16.70 -15.05 12.11
CA ALA A 93 17.70 -14.07 11.72
C ALA A 93 17.30 -13.29 10.45
N ILE A 94 16.76 -13.99 9.44
CA ILE A 94 16.26 -13.36 8.20
C ILE A 94 15.11 -12.38 8.54
N PHE A 95 14.13 -12.82 9.32
CA PHE A 95 13.02 -11.96 9.73
C PHE A 95 13.50 -10.74 10.52
N PHE A 96 14.42 -10.94 11.47
CA PHE A 96 14.96 -9.85 12.27
C PHE A 96 15.65 -8.80 11.39
N ILE A 97 16.54 -9.20 10.49
CA ILE A 97 17.27 -8.28 9.62
C ILE A 97 16.31 -7.56 8.64
N ALA A 98 15.37 -8.30 8.03
CA ALA A 98 14.41 -7.75 7.10
C ALA A 98 13.48 -6.72 7.78
N CYS A 99 12.92 -7.07 8.95
CA CYS A 99 12.08 -6.17 9.72
C CYS A 99 12.84 -4.94 10.21
N LEU A 100 14.07 -5.12 10.70
CA LEU A 100 14.92 -4.01 11.14
C LEU A 100 15.17 -3.01 10.02
N ASN A 101 15.56 -3.49 8.83
CA ASN A 101 15.80 -2.66 7.66
C ASN A 101 14.54 -1.87 7.25
N THR A 102 13.38 -2.54 7.22
CA THR A 102 12.11 -1.90 6.89
C THR A 102 11.69 -0.87 7.93
N CYS A 103 11.84 -1.18 9.24
CA CYS A 103 11.55 -0.24 10.32
C CYS A 103 12.42 1.02 10.23
N VAL A 104 13.71 0.87 10.01
CA VAL A 104 14.64 2.00 9.86
C VAL A 104 14.21 2.88 8.68
N GLY A 105 13.89 2.29 7.54
CA GLY A 105 13.43 3.02 6.35
C GLY A 105 12.12 3.78 6.60
N LEU A 106 11.09 3.10 7.10
CA LEU A 106 9.78 3.70 7.34
C LEU A 106 9.81 4.78 8.43
N LEU A 107 10.46 4.51 9.57
CA LEU A 107 10.57 5.48 10.67
C LEU A 107 11.31 6.73 10.22
N SER A 108 12.41 6.57 9.46
CA SER A 108 13.16 7.70 8.92
C SER A 108 12.32 8.53 7.93
N CYS A 109 11.60 7.88 7.03
CA CYS A 109 10.74 8.54 6.05
C CYS A 109 9.63 9.33 6.73
N CYS A 110 8.85 8.66 7.59
CA CYS A 110 7.75 9.28 8.30
C CYS A 110 8.25 10.47 9.17
N SER A 111 9.37 10.30 9.87
CA SER A 111 9.92 11.35 10.73
C SER A 111 10.39 12.58 9.95
N ASN A 112 10.97 12.39 8.77
CA ASN A 112 11.32 13.50 7.89
C ASN A 112 10.08 14.22 7.37
N TYR A 113 9.09 13.48 6.86
CA TYR A 113 7.84 14.04 6.36
C TYR A 113 7.10 14.86 7.45
N PHE A 114 6.98 14.29 8.65
CA PHE A 114 6.29 14.97 9.76
C PHE A 114 7.07 16.16 10.28
N ARG A 115 8.41 16.13 10.30
CA ARG A 115 9.23 17.30 10.62
C ARG A 115 8.94 18.47 9.67
N ASP A 116 8.83 18.18 8.38
CA ASP A 116 8.66 19.21 7.35
C ASP A 116 7.20 19.73 7.29
N THR A 117 6.22 18.86 7.61
CA THR A 117 4.80 19.21 7.59
C THR A 117 4.32 19.82 8.91
N PHE A 118 4.82 19.30 10.04
CA PHE A 118 4.44 19.71 11.39
C PHE A 118 5.69 20.06 12.20
N PRO A 119 6.19 21.30 12.14
CA PRO A 119 7.44 21.71 12.79
C PRO A 119 7.36 21.85 14.32
N VAL A 120 6.41 21.16 14.97
CA VAL A 120 6.22 21.15 16.43
C VAL A 120 7.33 20.32 17.11
N LEU A 121 7.72 19.22 16.48
CA LEU A 121 8.78 18.34 16.96
C LEU A 121 9.90 18.25 15.91
N GLY A 122 11.15 18.25 16.38
CA GLY A 122 12.29 17.98 15.51
C GLY A 122 12.30 16.52 15.02
N TYR A 123 13.16 16.21 14.05
CA TYR A 123 13.31 14.86 13.50
C TYR A 123 13.42 13.77 14.58
N ARG A 124 14.26 13.99 15.59
CA ARG A 124 14.44 13.02 16.70
C ARG A 124 13.18 12.85 17.53
N GLY A 125 12.39 13.91 17.73
CA GLY A 125 11.13 13.84 18.47
C GLY A 125 10.10 12.97 17.74
N TRP A 126 9.90 13.20 16.44
CA TRP A 126 9.03 12.38 15.60
C TRP A 126 9.49 10.94 15.52
N LEU A 127 10.81 10.71 15.35
CA LEU A 127 11.39 9.37 15.32
C LEU A 127 11.10 8.59 16.61
N THR A 128 11.33 9.22 17.76
CA THR A 128 11.07 8.60 19.06
C THR A 128 9.59 8.33 19.26
N LEU A 129 8.72 9.27 18.90
CA LEU A 129 7.27 9.12 19.01
C LEU A 129 6.79 7.92 18.19
N PHE A 130 7.19 7.81 16.91
CA PHE A 130 6.80 6.71 16.06
C PHE A 130 7.39 5.38 16.52
N ALA A 131 8.65 5.35 16.94
CA ALA A 131 9.28 4.13 17.45
C ALA A 131 8.59 3.60 18.71
N VAL A 132 8.30 4.48 19.67
CA VAL A 132 7.59 4.09 20.91
C VAL A 132 6.18 3.62 20.62
N THR A 133 5.43 4.38 19.80
CA THR A 133 4.06 4.00 19.42
C THR A 133 4.02 2.66 18.70
N SER A 134 4.93 2.45 17.74
CA SER A 134 5.04 1.18 17.01
C SER A 134 5.40 0.02 17.94
N THR A 135 6.28 0.24 18.91
CA THR A 135 6.65 -0.77 19.90
C THR A 135 5.47 -1.14 20.79
N ILE A 136 4.67 -0.17 21.22
CA ILE A 136 3.46 -0.42 22.01
C ILE A 136 2.47 -1.27 21.20
N ILE A 137 2.22 -0.89 19.94
CA ILE A 137 1.31 -1.63 19.04
C ILE A 137 1.82 -3.04 18.76
N ALA A 138 3.15 -3.22 18.61
CA ALA A 138 3.76 -4.52 18.35
C ALA A 138 3.47 -5.56 19.46
N ASN A 139 3.23 -5.11 20.70
CA ASN A 139 2.86 -6.01 21.81
C ASN A 139 1.47 -6.67 21.65
N ALA A 140 0.62 -6.14 20.75
CA ALA A 140 -0.66 -6.79 20.44
C ALA A 140 -0.52 -8.09 19.64
N GLY A 141 0.66 -8.34 19.08
CA GLY A 141 0.95 -9.51 18.26
C GLY A 141 0.51 -9.37 16.80
N LEU A 142 1.15 -10.16 15.93
CA LEU A 142 0.98 -10.06 14.47
C LEU A 142 -0.46 -10.29 14.03
N THR A 143 -1.14 -11.29 14.57
CA THR A 143 -2.53 -11.65 14.19
C THR A 143 -3.49 -10.49 14.49
N ALA A 144 -3.37 -9.85 15.67
CA ALA A 144 -4.21 -8.71 16.04
C ALA A 144 -3.92 -7.50 15.15
N ILE A 145 -2.64 -7.22 14.87
CA ILE A 145 -2.23 -6.12 13.98
C ILE A 145 -2.81 -6.33 12.58
N LEU A 146 -2.71 -7.53 12.02
CA LEU A 146 -3.26 -7.85 10.70
C LEU A 146 -4.78 -7.70 10.67
N LYS A 147 -5.48 -8.16 11.71
CA LYS A 147 -6.95 -8.04 11.81
C LYS A 147 -7.40 -6.57 11.78
N PHE A 148 -6.62 -5.65 12.33
CA PHE A 148 -6.95 -4.23 12.34
C PHE A 148 -6.43 -3.50 11.08
N SER A 149 -5.22 -3.80 10.62
CA SER A 149 -4.59 -3.08 9.51
C SER A 149 -5.15 -3.46 8.14
N VAL A 150 -5.55 -4.73 7.93
CA VAL A 150 -6.05 -5.17 6.62
C VAL A 150 -7.30 -4.41 6.18
N PRO A 151 -8.35 -4.18 6.99
CA PRO A 151 -9.49 -3.37 6.61
C PRO A 151 -9.12 -1.93 6.20
N VAL A 152 -8.17 -1.32 6.93
CA VAL A 152 -7.68 0.03 6.63
C VAL A 152 -6.92 0.04 5.30
N LEU A 153 -6.07 -0.95 5.06
CA LEU A 153 -5.35 -1.09 3.78
C LEU A 153 -6.31 -1.29 2.61
N VAL A 154 -7.34 -2.12 2.77
CA VAL A 154 -8.38 -2.35 1.75
C VAL A 154 -9.09 -1.05 1.40
N ALA A 155 -9.34 -0.17 2.38
CA ALA A 155 -9.97 1.12 2.17
C ALA A 155 -9.04 2.14 1.48
N ILE A 156 -7.74 2.13 1.76
CA ILE A 156 -6.79 3.14 1.26
C ILE A 156 -6.17 2.73 -0.09
N TYR A 157 -5.97 1.44 -0.31
CA TYR A 157 -5.23 0.92 -1.45
C TYR A 157 -5.81 1.31 -2.82
N PRO A 158 -7.14 1.18 -3.08
CA PRO A 158 -7.73 1.62 -4.33
C PRO A 158 -7.54 3.11 -4.59
N LEU A 159 -7.62 3.94 -3.54
CA LEU A 159 -7.39 5.38 -3.64
C LEU A 159 -5.96 5.69 -4.10
N ALA A 160 -4.97 5.00 -3.53
CA ALA A 160 -3.57 5.16 -3.93
C ALA A 160 -3.33 4.75 -5.39
N LEU A 161 -3.90 3.62 -5.83
CA LEU A 161 -3.80 3.17 -7.23
C LEU A 161 -4.44 4.16 -8.20
N VAL A 162 -5.64 4.64 -7.88
CA VAL A 162 -6.32 5.60 -8.74
C VAL A 162 -5.58 6.93 -8.80
N LEU A 163 -4.99 7.41 -7.69
CA LEU A 163 -4.13 8.60 -7.70
C LEU A 163 -2.92 8.43 -8.61
N ILE A 164 -2.27 7.26 -8.61
CA ILE A 164 -1.16 6.97 -9.51
C ILE A 164 -1.64 7.02 -10.97
N ILE A 165 -2.75 6.39 -11.28
CA ILE A 165 -3.33 6.40 -12.63
C ILE A 165 -3.66 7.83 -13.07
N LEU A 166 -4.30 8.61 -12.19
CA LEU A 166 -4.62 10.01 -12.47
C LEU A 166 -3.37 10.86 -12.67
N ALA A 167 -2.28 10.58 -11.94
CA ALA A 167 -1.00 11.26 -12.13
C ALA A 167 -0.42 10.99 -13.52
N PHE A 168 -0.51 9.77 -14.04
CA PHE A 168 -0.11 9.46 -15.42
C PHE A 168 -1.04 10.11 -16.45
N LEU A 169 -2.33 10.22 -16.15
CA LEU A 169 -3.31 10.87 -17.02
C LEU A 169 -3.31 12.38 -16.89
N HIS A 170 -2.58 12.96 -15.93
CA HIS A 170 -2.57 14.38 -15.65
C HIS A 170 -2.40 15.28 -16.90
N PRO A 171 -1.48 15.02 -17.84
CA PRO A 171 -1.33 15.85 -19.03
C PRO A 171 -2.59 15.95 -19.92
N TYR A 172 -3.45 14.94 -19.82
CA TYR A 172 -4.70 14.87 -20.58
C TYR A 172 -5.90 15.47 -19.86
N ILE A 173 -5.87 15.47 -18.50
CA ILE A 173 -6.99 15.86 -17.64
C ILE A 173 -6.77 17.14 -16.85
N GLU A 174 -5.61 17.81 -16.98
CA GLU A 174 -5.24 19.03 -16.24
C GLU A 174 -6.27 20.17 -16.40
N ARG A 175 -6.95 20.24 -17.56
CA ARG A 175 -7.99 21.23 -17.83
C ARG A 175 -9.30 20.97 -17.09
N HIS A 176 -9.47 19.78 -16.53
CA HIS A 176 -10.71 19.35 -15.90
C HIS A 176 -10.56 19.29 -14.37
N ARG A 177 -10.74 20.46 -13.73
CA ARG A 177 -10.51 20.62 -12.27
C ARG A 177 -11.32 19.66 -11.39
N PHE A 178 -12.42 19.10 -11.91
CA PHE A 178 -13.26 18.15 -11.19
C PHE A 178 -12.87 16.68 -11.42
N ALA A 179 -11.96 16.39 -12.36
CA ALA A 179 -11.55 15.02 -12.66
C ALA A 179 -10.98 14.31 -11.42
N TYR A 180 -10.05 14.93 -10.70
CA TYR A 180 -9.48 14.35 -9.48
C TYR A 180 -10.51 14.17 -8.35
N PRO A 181 -11.20 15.23 -7.87
CA PRO A 181 -12.08 15.08 -6.70
C PRO A 181 -13.26 14.15 -6.95
N VAL A 182 -13.86 14.18 -8.15
CA VAL A 182 -15.00 13.31 -8.47
C VAL A 182 -14.56 11.85 -8.58
N THR A 183 -13.46 11.56 -9.26
CA THR A 183 -12.91 10.20 -9.35
C THR A 183 -12.59 9.65 -7.95
N MET A 184 -11.93 10.46 -7.12
CA MET A 184 -11.58 10.06 -5.76
C MET A 184 -12.79 9.87 -4.86
N LEU A 185 -13.87 10.64 -5.03
CA LEU A 185 -15.11 10.46 -4.29
C LEU A 185 -15.77 9.12 -4.62
N PHE A 186 -15.90 8.78 -5.91
CA PHE A 186 -16.50 7.52 -6.34
C PHE A 186 -15.67 6.31 -5.94
N THR A 187 -14.35 6.39 -6.13
CA THR A 187 -13.43 5.34 -5.69
C THR A 187 -13.45 5.17 -4.18
N GLY A 188 -13.45 6.29 -3.43
CA GLY A 188 -13.48 6.30 -1.99
C GLY A 188 -14.75 5.66 -1.40
N ALA A 189 -15.91 5.91 -2.00
CA ALA A 189 -17.15 5.29 -1.59
C ALA A 189 -17.08 3.75 -1.70
N ALA A 190 -16.57 3.22 -2.82
CA ALA A 190 -16.39 1.78 -3.00
C ALA A 190 -15.33 1.22 -2.02
N ALA A 191 -14.16 1.86 -1.95
CA ALA A 191 -13.04 1.41 -1.14
C ALA A 191 -13.34 1.40 0.36
N VAL A 192 -14.00 2.44 0.87
CA VAL A 192 -14.42 2.52 2.29
C VAL A 192 -15.47 1.45 2.60
N THR A 193 -16.41 1.21 1.68
CA THR A 193 -17.42 0.15 1.85
C THR A 193 -16.77 -1.24 1.90
N ALA A 194 -15.79 -1.50 1.03
CA ALA A 194 -15.01 -2.73 1.04
C ALA A 194 -14.21 -2.89 2.34
N GLY A 195 -13.60 -1.81 2.84
CA GLY A 195 -12.88 -1.79 4.12
C GLY A 195 -13.78 -2.11 5.30
N PHE A 196 -14.97 -1.54 5.37
CA PHE A 196 -15.97 -1.87 6.41
C PHE A 196 -16.42 -3.32 6.30
N GLY A 197 -16.66 -3.82 5.08
CA GLY A 197 -16.99 -5.23 4.85
C GLY A 197 -15.92 -6.17 5.39
N GLN A 198 -14.64 -5.82 5.18
CA GLN A 198 -13.49 -6.57 5.70
C GLN A 198 -13.38 -6.50 7.24
N ALA A 199 -13.81 -5.39 7.85
CA ALA A 199 -13.91 -5.25 9.31
C ALA A 199 -15.11 -5.97 9.93
N GLY A 200 -15.96 -6.62 9.11
CA GLY A 200 -17.19 -7.28 9.56
C GLY A 200 -18.39 -6.36 9.74
N ILE A 201 -18.27 -5.09 9.33
CA ILE A 201 -19.35 -4.09 9.40
C ILE A 201 -20.04 -4.02 8.03
N LYS A 202 -21.23 -4.57 7.93
CA LYS A 202 -22.02 -4.52 6.69
C LYS A 202 -22.87 -3.26 6.65
N VAL A 203 -22.61 -2.39 5.67
CA VAL A 203 -23.50 -1.30 5.29
C VAL A 203 -24.41 -1.83 4.18
N ALA A 204 -25.52 -2.50 4.57
CA ALA A 204 -26.28 -3.41 3.71
C ALA A 204 -26.54 -2.88 2.29
N LEU A 205 -27.05 -1.64 2.16
CA LEU A 205 -27.40 -1.06 0.86
C LEU A 205 -26.18 -0.84 -0.07
N LEU A 206 -25.05 -0.37 0.50
CA LEU A 206 -23.83 -0.07 -0.27
C LEU A 206 -23.02 -1.34 -0.54
N SER A 207 -22.95 -2.24 0.44
CA SER A 207 -22.20 -3.50 0.27
C SER A 207 -22.81 -4.39 -0.81
N ASP A 208 -24.15 -4.47 -0.88
CA ASP A 208 -24.83 -5.27 -1.91
C ASP A 208 -24.68 -4.63 -3.30
N PHE A 209 -24.74 -3.30 -3.38
CA PHE A 209 -24.50 -2.57 -4.62
C PHE A 209 -23.07 -2.79 -5.16
N PHE A 210 -22.04 -2.61 -4.34
CA PHE A 210 -20.66 -2.81 -4.80
C PHE A 210 -20.31 -4.29 -5.01
N ALA A 211 -20.91 -5.21 -4.25
CA ALA A 211 -20.74 -6.65 -4.47
C ALA A 211 -21.32 -7.13 -5.82
N SER A 212 -22.30 -6.41 -6.39
CA SER A 212 -22.82 -6.70 -7.73
C SER A 212 -21.97 -6.16 -8.88
N MET A 213 -20.91 -5.39 -8.58
CA MET A 213 -20.02 -4.82 -9.59
C MET A 213 -19.15 -5.90 -10.27
N PRO A 214 -18.78 -5.70 -11.55
CA PRO A 214 -17.81 -6.57 -12.22
C PRO A 214 -16.52 -6.65 -11.42
N PHE A 215 -15.96 -7.87 -11.34
CA PHE A 215 -14.71 -8.17 -10.62
C PHE A 215 -14.76 -7.98 -9.08
N ALA A 216 -15.93 -7.79 -8.47
CA ALA A 216 -16.06 -7.68 -7.02
C ALA A 216 -15.50 -8.92 -6.28
N SER A 217 -15.71 -10.13 -6.83
CA SER A 217 -15.14 -11.38 -6.31
C SER A 217 -13.61 -11.41 -6.28
N GLN A 218 -12.97 -10.55 -7.05
CA GLN A 218 -11.51 -10.40 -7.14
C GLN A 218 -11.00 -9.21 -6.30
N GLY A 219 -11.88 -8.48 -5.61
CA GLY A 219 -11.54 -7.28 -4.84
C GLY A 219 -11.24 -6.06 -5.72
N LEU A 220 -11.82 -6.01 -6.93
CA LEU A 220 -11.63 -4.94 -7.91
C LEU A 220 -12.96 -4.18 -8.18
N ASP A 221 -13.86 -4.21 -7.22
CA ASP A 221 -15.17 -3.52 -7.21
C ASP A 221 -15.07 -1.99 -7.36
N TRP A 222 -13.90 -1.42 -7.04
CA TRP A 222 -13.62 0.01 -7.16
C TRP A 222 -13.30 0.49 -8.60
N ILE A 223 -12.95 -0.40 -9.53
CA ILE A 223 -12.53 -0.01 -10.89
C ILE A 223 -13.65 0.68 -11.64
N LEU A 224 -14.85 0.10 -11.64
CA LEU A 224 -15.99 0.70 -12.34
C LEU A 224 -16.40 2.05 -11.75
N PRO A 225 -16.55 2.21 -10.41
CA PRO A 225 -16.75 3.51 -9.80
C PRO A 225 -15.67 4.53 -10.15
N ALA A 226 -14.38 4.13 -10.17
CA ALA A 226 -13.29 5.02 -10.56
C ALA A 226 -13.43 5.49 -12.02
N ALA A 227 -13.75 4.58 -12.95
CA ALA A 227 -13.95 4.92 -14.36
C ALA A 227 -15.16 5.85 -14.57
N VAL A 228 -16.26 5.59 -13.89
CA VAL A 228 -17.47 6.43 -13.93
C VAL A 228 -17.17 7.80 -13.32
N GLY A 229 -16.47 7.84 -12.20
CA GLY A 229 -16.05 9.09 -11.56
C GLY A 229 -15.12 9.93 -12.44
N LEU A 230 -14.20 9.29 -13.15
CA LEU A 230 -13.32 9.96 -14.12
C LEU A 230 -14.11 10.51 -15.30
N ALA A 231 -14.99 9.72 -15.88
CA ALA A 231 -15.85 10.16 -16.99
C ALA A 231 -16.74 11.34 -16.55
N ALA A 232 -17.37 11.26 -15.39
CA ALA A 232 -18.20 12.34 -14.84
C ALA A 232 -17.37 13.60 -14.51
N GLY A 233 -16.13 13.46 -14.06
CA GLY A 233 -15.24 14.57 -13.75
C GLY A 233 -14.66 15.28 -14.98
N ILE A 234 -14.58 14.57 -16.12
CA ILE A 234 -14.12 15.11 -17.40
C ILE A 234 -15.25 15.84 -18.15
N VAL A 235 -16.50 15.39 -17.98
CA VAL A 235 -17.65 16.07 -18.61
C VAL A 235 -17.66 17.52 -18.14
N PRO A 236 -17.51 18.51 -19.03
CA PRO A 236 -17.53 19.90 -18.62
C PRO A 236 -18.90 20.19 -18.04
N VAL A 237 -18.95 20.58 -16.77
CA VAL A 237 -20.12 21.22 -16.21
C VAL A 237 -20.26 22.57 -16.90
N SER A 238 -20.92 22.55 -18.02
CA SER A 238 -21.17 23.72 -18.88
C SER A 238 -22.21 24.70 -18.25
N TYR A 239 -22.32 24.71 -16.93
CA TYR A 239 -23.28 25.50 -16.19
C TYR A 239 -22.61 26.31 -15.09
N THR A 240 -21.81 27.33 -15.46
CA THR A 240 -21.64 28.52 -14.61
C THR A 240 -21.08 29.69 -15.42
N HIS A 241 -21.74 30.05 -16.50
CA HIS A 241 -21.78 31.45 -16.94
C HIS A 241 -23.21 31.98 -16.71
N LEU A 242 -23.64 31.95 -15.49
CA LEU A 242 -24.60 32.95 -15.01
C LEU A 242 -23.78 34.11 -14.52
N THR A 243 -23.42 34.97 -15.47
CA THR A 243 -23.08 36.37 -15.21
C THR A 243 -24.26 36.97 -14.47
N LEU A 244 -24.08 37.21 -13.20
CA LEU A 244 -24.90 38.19 -12.48
C LEU A 244 -24.40 39.58 -12.92
N PRO A 245 -25.33 40.52 -13.23
CA PRO A 245 -25.04 41.86 -13.65
C PRO A 245 -24.32 42.69 -12.59
#